data_e049ff6bb2afff7eaf3ab64893ee0771
#
_entry.id   e049ff6bb2afff7eaf3ab64893ee0771
#
_cell.length_a   1.000
_cell.length_b   1.000
_cell.length_c   1.000
_cell.angle_alpha   90.00
_cell.angle_beta   90.00
_cell.angle_gamma   90.00
#
_symmetry.space_group_name_H-M   'P 1'
#
loop_
_entity.id
_entity.type
_entity.pdbx_description
1 polymer ?
#
loop_
_entity_poly.entity_id
_entity_poly.type
_entity_poly.pdbx_seq_one_letter_code
_entity_poly.pdbx_strand_id
1 'polypeptide(L)'
;MRLKFLGTRGDVEESSRKHKYHSSLLVTHKGFKLLIDHGLISIPLRKIKPDAIIVTHAHPDHFTWLKKDEEYKGKIYVTRETKRASKFKKNFEVINIDKWFKVGPFKILGYRVIHSLIAPAIGFKIKGNKTFIYNPDLIVMKRKSVLKGIDLYIGDGSTVTANLVRRKDSKLFGHTRIQTQVNWCKKYGIKEAIFTHFGKEPIRWGDKKLEKKFKQEEVNVKIAHDNMTMTL
;
A
#
# COMPACT_ATOMS: atom_id res chain seq x y z
N MET A 1 15.56 9.44 -0.54
CA MET A 1 14.40 8.86 -1.25
C MET A 1 13.17 9.68 -0.91
N ARG A 2 12.41 10.11 -1.94
CA ARG A 2 11.21 10.94 -1.76
C ARG A 2 9.97 10.09 -1.96
N LEU A 3 9.03 10.16 -1.02
CA LEU A 3 7.72 9.51 -1.06
C LEU A 3 6.64 10.57 -1.31
N LYS A 4 5.70 10.32 -2.21
CA LYS A 4 4.52 11.17 -2.44
C LYS A 4 3.28 10.28 -2.47
N PHE A 5 2.37 10.47 -1.50
CA PHE A 5 1.08 9.81 -1.46
C PHE A 5 0.15 10.49 -2.48
N LEU A 6 -0.10 9.85 -3.61
CA LEU A 6 -0.95 10.40 -4.67
C LEU A 6 -2.43 10.22 -4.36
N GLY A 7 -2.76 9.19 -3.58
CA GLY A 7 -4.07 8.89 -3.06
C GLY A 7 -3.97 8.03 -1.81
N THR A 8 -4.98 8.12 -0.94
CA THR A 8 -4.94 7.54 0.40
C THR A 8 -6.24 6.87 0.83
N ARG A 9 -7.22 6.77 -0.08
CA ARG A 9 -8.54 6.19 0.18
C ARG A 9 -8.60 4.72 -0.28
N GLY A 10 -9.27 3.86 0.49
CA GLY A 10 -9.68 2.52 0.08
C GLY A 10 -10.92 2.53 -0.84
N ASP A 11 -11.44 1.35 -1.19
CA ASP A 11 -12.65 1.21 -2.01
C ASP A 11 -13.92 1.44 -1.16
N VAL A 12 -14.14 2.69 -0.78
CA VAL A 12 -15.29 3.14 0.01
C VAL A 12 -15.92 4.36 -0.65
N GLU A 13 -17.24 4.56 -0.42
CA GLU A 13 -17.98 5.72 -0.93
C GLU A 13 -17.54 7.02 -0.26
N GLU A 14 -17.23 6.96 1.04
CA GLU A 14 -16.76 8.11 1.79
C GLU A 14 -15.50 8.67 1.18
N SER A 15 -15.48 9.98 1.04
CA SER A 15 -14.32 10.73 0.59
C SER A 15 -14.24 12.07 1.29
N SER A 16 -13.08 12.68 1.25
CA SER A 16 -12.89 14.02 1.77
C SER A 16 -11.92 14.79 0.85
N ARG A 17 -11.75 16.09 1.08
CA ARG A 17 -10.77 16.90 0.34
C ARG A 17 -9.35 16.34 0.44
N LYS A 18 -9.02 15.66 1.53
CA LYS A 18 -7.71 15.07 1.81
C LYS A 18 -7.58 13.61 1.38
N HIS A 19 -8.69 12.90 1.17
CA HIS A 19 -8.75 11.48 0.82
C HIS A 19 -9.71 11.30 -0.35
N LYS A 20 -9.33 11.83 -1.51
CA LYS A 20 -10.14 11.79 -2.74
C LYS A 20 -9.80 10.59 -3.59
N TYR A 21 -8.50 10.30 -3.75
CA TYR A 21 -7.99 9.30 -4.67
C TYR A 21 -7.73 7.98 -3.96
N HIS A 22 -7.86 6.88 -4.70
CA HIS A 22 -7.49 5.54 -4.26
C HIS A 22 -6.00 5.47 -3.91
N SER A 23 -5.66 4.58 -2.97
CA SER A 23 -4.31 4.43 -2.44
C SER A 23 -3.28 4.24 -3.55
N SER A 24 -2.31 5.15 -3.60
CA SER A 24 -1.25 5.14 -4.59
C SER A 24 -0.04 5.91 -4.06
N LEU A 25 1.14 5.29 -4.12
CA LEU A 25 2.38 5.86 -3.61
C LEU A 25 3.42 6.00 -4.72
N LEU A 26 3.87 7.22 -4.97
CA LEU A 26 5.00 7.50 -5.87
C LEU A 26 6.29 7.60 -5.07
N VAL A 27 7.27 6.76 -5.39
CA VAL A 27 8.59 6.72 -4.79
C VAL A 27 9.62 7.21 -5.80
N THR A 28 10.34 8.28 -5.47
CA THR A 28 11.42 8.80 -6.34
C THR A 28 12.78 8.61 -5.67
N HIS A 29 13.71 7.97 -6.38
CA HIS A 29 15.09 7.77 -5.93
C HIS A 29 16.05 7.79 -7.11
N LYS A 30 17.12 8.57 -7.05
CA LYS A 30 18.10 8.72 -8.15
C LYS A 30 17.45 9.01 -9.51
N GLY A 31 16.45 9.91 -9.53
CA GLY A 31 15.70 10.25 -10.74
C GLY A 31 14.62 9.26 -11.17
N PHE A 32 14.67 8.01 -10.70
CA PHE A 32 13.71 6.96 -11.06
C PHE A 32 12.41 7.08 -10.25
N LYS A 33 11.26 6.99 -10.93
CA LYS A 33 9.90 7.10 -10.39
C LYS A 33 9.23 5.72 -10.36
N LEU A 34 9.13 5.13 -9.20
CA LEU A 34 8.38 3.89 -8.96
C LEU A 34 6.98 4.23 -8.43
N LEU A 35 5.94 3.82 -9.13
CA LEU A 35 4.56 3.91 -8.66
C LEU A 35 4.15 2.59 -8.01
N ILE A 36 3.53 2.67 -6.83
CA ILE A 36 2.97 1.51 -6.12
C ILE A 36 1.46 1.68 -6.10
N ASP A 37 0.76 0.74 -6.71
CA ASP A 37 -0.68 0.72 -6.95
C ASP A 37 -1.22 1.88 -7.80
N HIS A 38 -2.26 1.58 -8.59
CA HIS A 38 -2.96 2.54 -9.42
C HIS A 38 -4.40 2.07 -9.63
N GLY A 39 -5.32 2.57 -8.82
CA GLY A 39 -6.73 2.19 -8.84
C GLY A 39 -7.57 3.03 -9.82
N LEU A 40 -8.88 2.75 -9.86
CA LEU A 40 -9.83 3.38 -10.78
C LEU A 40 -9.99 4.89 -10.55
N ILE A 41 -9.92 5.34 -9.28
CA ILE A 41 -10.03 6.75 -8.91
C ILE A 41 -8.62 7.26 -8.56
N SER A 42 -7.84 7.55 -9.59
CA SER A 42 -6.43 7.94 -9.45
C SER A 42 -6.09 9.13 -10.37
N ILE A 43 -4.95 9.76 -10.09
CA ILE A 43 -4.37 10.74 -11.01
C ILE A 43 -3.92 10.00 -12.27
N PRO A 44 -4.27 10.45 -13.48
CA PRO A 44 -3.90 9.77 -14.74
C PRO A 44 -2.40 9.53 -14.87
N LEU A 45 -1.99 8.35 -15.35
CA LEU A 45 -0.58 7.96 -15.52
C LEU A 45 0.21 8.93 -16.43
N ARG A 46 -0.43 9.54 -17.43
CA ARG A 46 0.18 10.57 -18.30
C ARG A 46 0.64 11.82 -17.53
N LYS A 47 0.05 12.11 -16.37
CA LYS A 47 0.47 13.19 -15.46
C LYS A 47 1.55 12.76 -14.48
N ILE A 48 1.53 11.51 -14.02
CA ILE A 48 2.51 10.95 -13.06
C ILE A 48 3.82 10.63 -13.77
N LYS A 49 3.75 10.03 -14.96
CA LYS A 49 4.88 9.55 -15.79
C LYS A 49 5.84 8.67 -14.96
N PRO A 50 5.37 7.54 -14.39
CA PRO A 50 6.24 6.63 -13.66
C PRO A 50 7.13 5.85 -14.63
N ASP A 51 8.36 5.48 -14.20
CA ASP A 51 9.26 4.62 -14.96
C ASP A 51 8.88 3.14 -14.84
N ALA A 52 8.30 2.76 -13.69
CA ALA A 52 7.75 1.43 -13.46
C ALA A 52 6.56 1.49 -12.48
N ILE A 53 5.70 0.47 -12.55
CA ILE A 53 4.58 0.28 -11.62
C ILE A 53 4.73 -1.08 -10.94
N ILE A 54 4.48 -1.16 -9.64
CA ILE A 54 4.30 -2.41 -8.91
C ILE A 54 2.90 -2.42 -8.29
N VAL A 55 2.26 -3.59 -8.23
CA VAL A 55 0.86 -3.70 -7.76
C VAL A 55 0.75 -4.75 -6.66
N THR A 56 0.09 -4.39 -5.57
CA THR A 56 -0.10 -5.26 -4.42
C THR A 56 -1.10 -6.38 -4.69
N HIS A 57 -2.22 -6.07 -5.33
CA HIS A 57 -3.27 -7.04 -5.66
C HIS A 57 -4.31 -6.47 -6.63
N ALA A 58 -5.26 -7.33 -7.05
CA ALA A 58 -6.23 -7.03 -8.10
C ALA A 58 -7.60 -6.56 -7.54
N HIS A 59 -7.64 -5.60 -6.61
CA HIS A 59 -8.85 -4.85 -6.29
C HIS A 59 -8.95 -3.55 -7.10
N PRO A 60 -10.17 -3.02 -7.32
CA PRO A 60 -10.38 -1.84 -8.18
C PRO A 60 -9.66 -0.58 -7.70
N ASP A 61 -9.41 -0.46 -6.42
CA ASP A 61 -8.71 0.67 -5.80
C ASP A 61 -7.18 0.56 -5.84
N HIS A 62 -6.65 -0.59 -6.29
CA HIS A 62 -5.22 -0.84 -6.47
C HIS A 62 -4.82 -1.13 -7.92
N PHE A 63 -5.76 -1.65 -8.73
CA PHE A 63 -5.47 -2.17 -10.06
C PHE A 63 -6.51 -1.74 -11.09
N THR A 64 -6.25 -0.64 -11.78
CA THR A 64 -7.18 -0.03 -12.74
C THR A 64 -7.53 -0.97 -13.91
N TRP A 65 -6.59 -1.83 -14.35
CA TRP A 65 -6.77 -2.72 -15.51
C TRP A 65 -7.74 -3.89 -15.29
N LEU A 66 -8.42 -3.94 -14.16
CA LEU A 66 -9.62 -4.77 -13.96
C LEU A 66 -10.81 -4.28 -14.78
N LYS A 67 -10.96 -2.94 -14.92
CA LYS A 67 -12.19 -2.33 -15.46
C LYS A 67 -11.91 -1.24 -16.49
N LYS A 68 -10.75 -0.60 -16.47
CA LYS A 68 -10.42 0.54 -17.32
C LYS A 68 -9.06 0.34 -17.97
N ASP A 69 -8.97 0.63 -19.28
CA ASP A 69 -7.67 0.68 -19.97
C ASP A 69 -7.00 2.05 -19.72
N GLU A 70 -6.09 2.09 -18.80
CA GLU A 70 -5.20 3.24 -18.61
C GLU A 70 -3.94 3.03 -19.44
N GLU A 71 -3.65 3.98 -20.37
CA GLU A 71 -2.49 3.88 -21.25
C GLU A 71 -1.18 3.97 -20.46
N TYR A 72 -0.36 2.93 -20.60
CA TYR A 72 0.97 2.89 -20.04
C TYR A 72 1.85 1.89 -20.79
N LYS A 73 3.02 2.34 -21.26
CA LYS A 73 3.95 1.53 -22.06
C LYS A 73 5.08 0.89 -21.22
N GLY A 74 5.30 1.38 -20.00
CA GLY A 74 6.33 0.86 -19.09
C GLY A 74 6.00 -0.51 -18.50
N LYS A 75 6.94 -1.06 -17.73
CA LYS A 75 6.76 -2.36 -17.06
C LYS A 75 5.85 -2.24 -15.84
N ILE A 76 4.94 -3.20 -15.70
CA ILE A 76 4.03 -3.35 -14.56
C ILE A 76 4.35 -4.67 -13.86
N TYR A 77 4.90 -4.62 -12.67
CA TYR A 77 5.28 -5.80 -11.89
C TYR A 77 4.11 -6.25 -11.03
N VAL A 78 3.66 -7.48 -11.24
CA VAL A 78 2.44 -8.05 -10.64
C VAL A 78 2.66 -9.49 -10.21
N THR A 79 1.80 -10.01 -9.34
CA THR A 79 1.73 -11.46 -9.12
C THR A 79 1.05 -12.15 -10.31
N ARG A 80 1.19 -13.48 -10.41
CA ARG A 80 0.53 -14.28 -11.46
C ARG A 80 -1.00 -14.14 -11.38
N GLU A 81 -1.53 -14.08 -10.17
CA GLU A 81 -2.96 -13.91 -9.90
C GLU A 81 -3.46 -12.54 -10.37
N THR A 82 -2.73 -11.47 -10.04
CA THR A 82 -3.05 -10.10 -10.49
C THR A 82 -2.98 -9.97 -12.00
N LYS A 83 -1.97 -10.58 -12.66
CA LYS A 83 -1.88 -10.61 -14.13
C LYS A 83 -3.10 -11.29 -14.77
N ARG A 84 -3.54 -12.44 -14.22
CA ARG A 84 -4.70 -13.18 -14.72
C ARG A 84 -6.01 -12.41 -14.57
N ALA A 85 -6.13 -11.56 -13.56
CA ALA A 85 -7.31 -10.74 -13.33
C ALA A 85 -7.46 -9.57 -14.31
N SER A 86 -6.38 -9.15 -15.00
CA SER A 86 -6.42 -8.05 -15.95
C SER A 86 -7.29 -8.37 -17.17
N LYS A 87 -8.15 -7.44 -17.57
CA LYS A 87 -8.92 -7.48 -18.81
C LYS A 87 -8.17 -6.90 -20.01
N PHE A 88 -7.02 -6.30 -19.79
CA PHE A 88 -6.24 -5.57 -20.80
C PHE A 88 -4.84 -6.15 -20.94
N LYS A 89 -4.35 -6.24 -22.17
CA LYS A 89 -2.96 -6.62 -22.45
C LYS A 89 -2.02 -5.46 -22.15
N LYS A 90 -1.10 -5.66 -21.21
CA LYS A 90 -0.07 -4.68 -20.80
C LYS A 90 1.28 -5.37 -20.67
N ASN A 91 2.33 -4.58 -20.54
CA ASN A 91 3.70 -5.08 -20.32
C ASN A 91 3.87 -5.56 -18.86
N PHE A 92 3.19 -6.68 -18.55
CA PHE A 92 3.23 -7.29 -17.22
C PHE A 92 4.46 -8.19 -17.04
N GLU A 93 5.24 -7.87 -16.01
CA GLU A 93 6.31 -8.70 -15.47
C GLU A 93 5.81 -9.45 -14.23
N VAL A 94 5.86 -10.78 -14.26
CA VAL A 94 5.41 -11.59 -13.12
C VAL A 94 6.52 -11.71 -12.09
N ILE A 95 6.26 -11.25 -10.88
CA ILE A 95 7.19 -11.36 -9.75
C ILE A 95 7.05 -12.71 -9.02
N ASN A 96 8.16 -13.22 -8.49
CA ASN A 96 8.19 -14.37 -7.60
C ASN A 96 8.09 -13.88 -6.14
N ILE A 97 7.05 -14.33 -5.44
CA ILE A 97 6.85 -14.01 -4.03
C ILE A 97 7.98 -14.60 -3.19
N ASP A 98 8.38 -13.89 -2.13
CA ASP A 98 9.48 -14.24 -1.23
C ASP A 98 10.89 -14.28 -1.89
N LYS A 99 11.00 -13.79 -3.13
CA LYS A 99 12.27 -13.58 -3.81
C LYS A 99 12.52 -12.09 -4.07
N TRP A 100 13.76 -11.65 -3.85
CA TRP A 100 14.18 -10.30 -4.18
C TRP A 100 14.29 -10.12 -5.69
N PHE A 101 13.76 -9.00 -6.19
CA PHE A 101 13.94 -8.57 -7.60
C PHE A 101 14.34 -7.09 -7.65
N LYS A 102 14.82 -6.64 -8.80
CA LYS A 102 15.31 -5.27 -9.00
C LYS A 102 14.40 -4.49 -9.93
N VAL A 103 14.06 -3.24 -9.55
CA VAL A 103 13.32 -2.29 -10.39
C VAL A 103 14.03 -0.94 -10.30
N GLY A 104 14.70 -0.53 -11.38
CA GLY A 104 15.55 0.65 -11.36
C GLY A 104 16.58 0.59 -10.21
N PRO A 105 16.67 1.61 -9.36
CA PRO A 105 17.61 1.65 -8.23
C PRO A 105 17.13 0.88 -7.00
N PHE A 106 15.95 0.24 -7.04
CA PHE A 106 15.35 -0.44 -5.89
C PHE A 106 15.60 -1.95 -5.93
N LYS A 107 15.82 -2.55 -4.74
CA LYS A 107 15.62 -3.98 -4.47
C LYS A 107 14.29 -4.15 -3.77
N ILE A 108 13.43 -5.03 -4.30
CA ILE A 108 12.05 -5.20 -3.85
C ILE A 108 11.80 -6.67 -3.50
N LEU A 109 11.10 -6.89 -2.39
CA LEU A 109 10.64 -8.19 -1.95
C LEU A 109 9.12 -8.14 -1.81
N GLY A 110 8.39 -8.88 -2.64
CA GLY A 110 6.97 -9.13 -2.44
C GLY A 110 6.74 -10.30 -1.48
N TYR A 111 5.86 -10.15 -0.49
CA TYR A 111 5.54 -11.20 0.47
C TYR A 111 4.03 -11.29 0.73
N ARG A 112 3.53 -12.50 1.01
CA ARG A 112 2.09 -12.74 1.20
C ARG A 112 1.56 -12.06 2.46
N VAL A 113 0.40 -11.42 2.30
CA VAL A 113 -0.47 -10.96 3.40
C VAL A 113 -1.83 -11.66 3.29
N ILE A 114 -2.55 -11.73 4.41
CA ILE A 114 -3.93 -12.19 4.44
C ILE A 114 -4.80 -10.93 4.35
N HIS A 115 -5.62 -10.83 3.31
CA HIS A 115 -6.53 -9.72 3.06
C HIS A 115 -7.81 -10.15 2.33
N SER A 116 -7.69 -10.77 1.15
CA SER A 116 -8.82 -11.07 0.28
C SER A 116 -8.83 -12.53 -0.15
N LEU A 117 -10.03 -13.09 -0.36
CA LEU A 117 -10.23 -14.44 -0.89
C LEU A 117 -10.12 -14.49 -2.42
N ILE A 118 -10.57 -13.43 -3.10
CA ILE A 118 -10.68 -13.36 -4.56
C ILE A 118 -9.50 -12.65 -5.22
N ALA A 119 -8.81 -11.77 -4.48
CA ALA A 119 -7.65 -11.03 -4.95
C ALA A 119 -6.47 -11.24 -3.98
N PRO A 120 -5.71 -12.36 -4.10
CA PRO A 120 -4.60 -12.63 -3.20
C PRO A 120 -3.59 -11.49 -3.17
N ALA A 121 -3.40 -10.90 -1.98
CA ALA A 121 -2.62 -9.71 -1.78
C ALA A 121 -1.18 -10.00 -1.32
N ILE A 122 -0.31 -9.06 -1.63
CA ILE A 122 1.07 -9.01 -1.16
C ILE A 122 1.39 -7.63 -0.58
N GLY A 123 2.30 -7.61 0.40
CA GLY A 123 3.02 -6.41 0.79
C GLY A 123 4.36 -6.34 0.08
N PHE A 124 4.97 -5.16 0.07
CA PHE A 124 6.30 -4.93 -0.47
C PHE A 124 7.27 -4.44 0.60
N LYS A 125 8.46 -5.05 0.66
CA LYS A 125 9.64 -4.48 1.33
C LYS A 125 10.55 -3.89 0.25
N ILE A 126 10.79 -2.59 0.32
CA ILE A 126 11.50 -1.82 -0.72
C ILE A 126 12.75 -1.22 -0.11
N LYS A 127 13.89 -1.53 -0.72
CA LYS A 127 15.21 -1.06 -0.32
C LYS A 127 15.79 -0.13 -1.39
N GLY A 128 16.07 1.12 -1.01
CA GLY A 128 16.89 2.10 -1.73
C GLY A 128 18.07 2.52 -0.85
N ASN A 129 18.25 3.82 -0.57
CA ASN A 129 19.15 4.31 0.49
C ASN A 129 18.60 4.05 1.90
N LYS A 130 17.29 3.91 2.02
CA LYS A 130 16.55 3.50 3.20
C LYS A 130 15.65 2.32 2.83
N THR A 131 15.10 1.64 3.84
CA THR A 131 14.22 0.47 3.65
C THR A 131 12.85 0.76 4.25
N PHE A 132 11.79 0.56 3.48
CA PHE A 132 10.43 0.68 3.98
C PHE A 132 9.56 -0.50 3.58
N ILE A 133 8.44 -0.64 4.27
CA ILE A 133 7.37 -1.59 3.96
C ILE A 133 6.13 -0.83 3.51
N TYR A 134 5.43 -1.39 2.53
CA TYR A 134 4.12 -0.92 2.06
C TYR A 134 3.10 -2.05 2.14
N ASN A 135 2.13 -1.91 3.05
CA ASN A 135 1.04 -2.85 3.31
C ASN A 135 -0.28 -2.07 3.39
N PRO A 136 -0.87 -1.66 2.26
CA PRO A 136 -2.11 -0.88 2.27
C PRO A 136 -3.30 -1.70 2.76
N ASP A 137 -3.27 -3.02 2.57
CA ASP A 137 -4.35 -3.94 2.87
C ASP A 137 -3.86 -5.21 3.55
N LEU A 138 -4.23 -5.41 4.80
CA LEU A 138 -3.92 -6.67 5.46
C LEU A 138 -4.72 -6.93 6.75
N ILE A 139 -4.89 -8.20 7.05
CA ILE A 139 -5.14 -8.69 8.41
C ILE A 139 -3.81 -8.97 9.09
N VAL A 140 -2.93 -9.71 8.40
CA VAL A 140 -1.63 -10.14 8.94
C VAL A 140 -0.66 -10.51 7.81
N MET A 141 0.63 -10.31 8.05
CA MET A 141 1.72 -10.81 7.22
C MET A 141 1.97 -12.28 7.55
N LYS A 142 2.03 -13.15 6.55
CA LYS A 142 2.39 -14.57 6.76
C LYS A 142 3.79 -14.74 7.34
N ARG A 143 4.72 -13.83 6.98
CA ARG A 143 6.12 -13.84 7.45
C ARG A 143 6.47 -12.52 8.13
N LYS A 144 6.39 -12.48 9.46
CA LYS A 144 6.67 -11.26 10.24
C LYS A 144 8.15 -10.84 10.25
N SER A 145 9.08 -11.72 9.87
CA SER A 145 10.51 -11.37 9.74
C SER A 145 10.80 -10.27 8.71
N VAL A 146 9.85 -10.00 7.81
CA VAL A 146 9.96 -8.87 6.87
C VAL A 146 10.00 -7.50 7.59
N LEU A 147 9.49 -7.42 8.82
CA LEU A 147 9.52 -6.21 9.67
C LEU A 147 10.91 -5.88 10.24
N LYS A 148 11.87 -6.81 10.16
CA LYS A 148 13.23 -6.56 10.67
C LYS A 148 13.99 -5.60 9.75
N GLY A 149 14.70 -4.61 10.34
CA GLY A 149 15.58 -3.70 9.62
C GLY A 149 14.86 -2.82 8.60
N ILE A 150 13.72 -2.24 8.97
CA ILE A 150 13.02 -1.23 8.19
C ILE A 150 13.06 0.13 8.90
N ASP A 151 13.20 1.19 8.12
CA ASP A 151 13.23 2.57 8.61
C ASP A 151 11.81 3.16 8.72
N LEU A 152 10.88 2.69 7.87
CA LEU A 152 9.50 3.19 7.83
C LEU A 152 8.50 2.05 7.56
N TYR A 153 7.42 2.01 8.34
CA TYR A 153 6.24 1.18 8.12
C TYR A 153 5.13 2.01 7.46
N ILE A 154 4.66 1.61 6.27
CA ILE A 154 3.46 2.20 5.65
C ILE A 154 2.38 1.13 5.69
N GLY A 155 1.31 1.39 6.46
CA GLY A 155 0.29 0.40 6.82
C GLY A 155 -1.12 0.75 6.40
N ASP A 156 -2.01 -0.21 6.68
CA ASP A 156 -3.43 -0.19 6.42
C ASP A 156 -4.18 0.71 7.40
N GLY A 157 -4.81 1.76 6.88
CA GLY A 157 -5.61 2.73 7.63
C GLY A 157 -7.12 2.45 7.60
N SER A 158 -7.57 1.29 7.13
CA SER A 158 -8.99 1.03 6.85
C SER A 158 -9.89 1.09 8.09
N THR A 159 -9.36 0.82 9.29
CA THR A 159 -10.18 0.78 10.51
C THR A 159 -9.43 1.19 11.76
N VAL A 160 -10.16 1.80 12.70
CA VAL A 160 -9.65 2.38 13.95
C VAL A 160 -10.10 1.59 15.18
N THR A 161 -11.40 1.37 15.33
CA THR A 161 -12.00 0.85 16.58
C THR A 161 -11.97 -0.66 16.64
N ALA A 162 -12.26 -1.35 15.55
CA ALA A 162 -12.35 -2.80 15.50
C ALA A 162 -11.58 -3.38 14.30
N ASN A 163 -11.16 -4.63 14.41
CA ASN A 163 -10.69 -5.38 13.25
C ASN A 163 -11.88 -5.72 12.35
N LEU A 164 -11.78 -5.41 11.06
CA LEU A 164 -12.76 -5.79 10.04
C LEU A 164 -12.41 -7.18 9.50
N VAL A 165 -12.38 -8.18 10.36
CA VAL A 165 -12.00 -9.55 10.01
C VAL A 165 -13.24 -10.41 9.86
N ARG A 166 -13.35 -11.06 8.73
CA ARG A 166 -14.40 -12.01 8.39
C ARG A 166 -13.80 -13.37 8.05
N ARG A 167 -14.63 -14.41 8.10
CA ARG A 167 -14.24 -15.78 7.76
C ARG A 167 -15.25 -16.38 6.76
N LYS A 168 -14.71 -17.07 5.76
CA LYS A 168 -15.48 -17.92 4.85
C LYS A 168 -14.66 -19.19 4.54
N ASP A 169 -15.26 -20.37 4.68
CA ASP A 169 -14.59 -21.66 4.43
C ASP A 169 -13.20 -21.74 5.09
N SER A 170 -13.14 -21.46 6.40
CA SER A 170 -11.91 -21.42 7.21
C SER A 170 -10.85 -20.39 6.81
N LYS A 171 -11.10 -19.58 5.77
CA LYS A 171 -10.19 -18.54 5.31
C LYS A 171 -10.59 -17.16 5.85
N LEU A 172 -9.61 -16.41 6.33
CA LEU A 172 -9.81 -15.05 6.81
C LEU A 172 -9.68 -14.04 5.66
N PHE A 173 -10.48 -12.96 5.73
CA PHE A 173 -10.38 -11.81 4.83
C PHE A 173 -10.80 -10.52 5.54
N GLY A 174 -10.30 -9.36 5.05
CA GLY A 174 -10.57 -8.04 5.63
C GLY A 174 -9.31 -7.31 6.09
N HIS A 175 -9.43 -6.52 7.16
CA HIS A 175 -8.41 -5.58 7.62
C HIS A 175 -8.20 -5.66 9.14
N THR A 176 -6.96 -5.48 9.56
CA THR A 176 -6.62 -5.25 10.97
C THR A 176 -6.61 -3.76 11.29
N ARG A 177 -6.93 -3.41 12.53
CA ARG A 177 -6.95 -2.01 12.96
C ARG A 177 -5.54 -1.41 13.07
N ILE A 178 -5.46 -0.09 12.93
CA ILE A 178 -4.23 0.70 13.05
C ILE A 178 -3.44 0.33 14.34
N GLN A 179 -4.10 0.26 15.49
CA GLN A 179 -3.44 -0.04 16.77
C GLN A 179 -2.68 -1.38 16.77
N THR A 180 -3.23 -2.40 16.12
CA THR A 180 -2.56 -3.70 16.00
C THR A 180 -1.24 -3.57 15.24
N GLN A 181 -1.22 -2.78 14.18
CA GLN A 181 -0.03 -2.54 13.37
C GLN A 181 0.99 -1.66 14.10
N VAL A 182 0.56 -0.66 14.88
CA VAL A 182 1.44 0.11 15.77
C VAL A 182 2.11 -0.80 16.79
N ASN A 183 1.39 -1.77 17.36
CA ASN A 183 1.96 -2.75 18.28
C ASN A 183 3.01 -3.65 17.60
N TRP A 184 2.85 -3.96 16.29
CA TRP A 184 3.92 -4.62 15.54
C TRP A 184 5.14 -3.73 15.40
N CYS A 185 4.95 -2.42 15.11
CA CYS A 185 6.06 -1.48 15.03
C CYS A 185 6.85 -1.44 16.34
N LYS A 186 6.19 -1.32 17.48
CA LYS A 186 6.82 -1.38 18.81
C LYS A 186 7.63 -2.68 18.99
N LYS A 187 6.98 -3.82 18.76
CA LYS A 187 7.62 -5.15 18.93
C LYS A 187 8.90 -5.33 18.10
N TYR A 188 8.95 -4.71 16.91
CA TYR A 188 10.09 -4.83 15.98
C TYR A 188 11.03 -3.61 16.00
N GLY A 189 10.85 -2.67 16.94
CA GLY A 189 11.68 -1.49 17.09
C GLY A 189 11.59 -0.48 15.96
N ILE A 190 10.46 -0.47 15.21
CA ILE A 190 10.21 0.46 14.11
C ILE A 190 9.73 1.78 14.68
N LYS A 191 10.47 2.86 14.44
CA LYS A 191 10.22 4.18 15.04
C LYS A 191 9.26 5.06 14.23
N GLU A 192 9.14 4.82 12.93
CA GLU A 192 8.29 5.63 12.02
C GLU A 192 7.20 4.76 11.39
N ALA A 193 5.95 5.20 11.53
CA ALA A 193 4.81 4.53 10.89
C ALA A 193 3.90 5.57 10.22
N ILE A 194 3.41 5.24 9.02
CA ILE A 194 2.44 6.06 8.29
C ILE A 194 1.28 5.16 7.90
N PHE A 195 0.06 5.63 8.10
CA PHE A 195 -1.13 4.91 7.68
C PHE A 195 -1.75 5.57 6.45
N THR A 196 -2.18 4.74 5.51
CA THR A 196 -2.84 5.09 4.25
C THR A 196 -4.01 4.13 4.01
N HIS A 197 -4.67 4.19 2.87
CA HIS A 197 -5.78 3.29 2.52
C HIS A 197 -6.95 3.39 3.53
N PHE A 198 -7.46 4.62 3.70
CA PHE A 198 -8.48 4.88 4.70
C PHE A 198 -9.85 4.36 4.26
N GLY A 199 -10.47 3.60 5.18
CA GLY A 199 -11.86 3.19 5.08
C GLY A 199 -12.81 4.29 5.58
N LYS A 200 -14.11 3.95 5.63
CA LYS A 200 -15.21 4.84 6.01
C LYS A 200 -15.02 5.49 7.39
N GLU A 201 -14.70 4.66 8.41
CA GLU A 201 -14.58 5.14 9.78
C GLU A 201 -13.45 6.17 9.95
N PRO A 202 -12.18 5.92 9.54
CA PRO A 202 -11.11 6.90 9.69
C PRO A 202 -11.33 8.17 8.87
N ILE A 203 -11.93 8.11 7.68
CA ILE A 203 -12.29 9.32 6.91
C ILE A 203 -13.28 10.19 7.67
N ARG A 204 -14.29 9.59 8.31
CA ARG A 204 -15.27 10.31 9.15
C ARG A 204 -14.65 10.89 10.42
N TRP A 205 -13.65 10.23 10.99
CA TRP A 205 -12.95 10.76 12.17
C TRP A 205 -12.10 11.98 11.85
N GLY A 206 -11.48 12.01 10.67
CA GLY A 206 -10.57 13.05 10.20
C GLY A 206 -9.19 12.98 10.84
N ASP A 207 -8.17 13.47 10.09
CA ASP A 207 -6.76 13.30 10.39
C ASP A 207 -6.36 13.75 11.79
N LYS A 208 -6.79 14.95 12.21
CA LYS A 208 -6.45 15.49 13.55
C LYS A 208 -6.84 14.57 14.70
N LYS A 209 -8.03 13.94 14.60
CA LYS A 209 -8.51 12.99 15.62
C LYS A 209 -7.70 11.71 15.58
N LEU A 210 -7.35 11.22 14.38
CA LEU A 210 -6.50 10.04 14.21
C LEU A 210 -5.10 10.27 14.75
N GLU A 211 -4.45 11.37 14.40
CA GLU A 211 -3.12 11.75 14.89
C GLU A 211 -3.10 11.82 16.43
N LYS A 212 -4.08 12.50 17.03
CA LYS A 212 -4.22 12.57 18.49
C LYS A 212 -4.37 11.19 19.11
N LYS A 213 -5.23 10.31 18.53
CA LYS A 213 -5.48 8.96 19.04
C LYS A 213 -4.24 8.08 19.02
N PHE A 214 -3.45 8.17 17.92
CA PHE A 214 -2.29 7.29 17.72
C PHE A 214 -0.96 7.93 18.07
N LYS A 215 -0.97 9.13 18.69
CA LYS A 215 0.23 9.75 19.24
C LYS A 215 0.82 8.84 20.33
N GLN A 216 2.08 8.44 20.16
CA GLN A 216 2.79 7.53 21.07
C GLN A 216 4.25 7.96 21.18
N GLU A 217 4.89 7.66 22.32
CA GLU A 217 6.30 7.98 22.54
C GLU A 217 7.25 7.07 21.75
N GLU A 218 6.91 5.78 21.62
CA GLU A 218 7.81 4.78 21.03
C GLU A 218 7.77 4.72 19.52
N VAL A 219 6.64 5.13 18.89
CA VAL A 219 6.43 5.09 17.44
C VAL A 219 5.83 6.41 16.99
N ASN A 220 6.53 7.12 16.12
CA ASN A 220 6.02 8.33 15.49
C ASN A 220 5.01 7.95 14.40
N VAL A 221 3.73 8.08 14.72
CA VAL A 221 2.62 7.73 13.83
C VAL A 221 2.14 8.95 13.06
N LYS A 222 2.09 8.84 11.73
CA LYS A 222 1.56 9.87 10.82
C LYS A 222 0.36 9.34 10.04
N ILE A 223 -0.57 10.23 9.72
CA ILE A 223 -1.73 9.97 8.88
C ILE A 223 -1.44 10.54 7.49
N ALA A 224 -1.38 9.68 6.48
CA ALA A 224 -1.15 10.12 5.11
C ALA A 224 -2.38 10.86 4.56
N HIS A 225 -2.18 11.83 3.70
CA HIS A 225 -3.24 12.46 2.92
C HIS A 225 -2.79 12.63 1.47
N ASP A 226 -3.75 12.85 0.58
CA ASP A 226 -3.48 13.05 -0.84
C ASP A 226 -2.50 14.21 -1.05
N ASN A 227 -1.50 13.98 -1.91
CA ASN A 227 -0.38 14.86 -2.18
C ASN A 227 0.61 15.11 -1.02
N MET A 228 0.47 14.43 0.12
CA MET A 228 1.50 14.45 1.17
C MET A 228 2.85 13.99 0.60
N THR A 229 3.91 14.72 0.92
CA THR A 229 5.26 14.39 0.49
C THR A 229 6.19 14.33 1.70
N MET A 230 7.11 13.36 1.69
CA MET A 230 8.17 13.25 2.70
C MET A 230 9.47 12.74 2.09
N THR A 231 10.56 13.00 2.78
CA THR A 231 11.89 12.42 2.48
C THR A 231 12.23 11.35 3.50
N LEU A 232 12.68 10.19 3.02
CA LEU A 232 13.14 9.06 3.80
C LEU A 232 14.66 8.84 3.60
#